data_a1233cc99f1a30e49a25326ac2aba7f4
#
_entry.id   a1233cc99f1a30e49a25326ac2aba7f4
#
_cell.length_a   1.000
_cell.length_b   1.000
_cell.length_c   1.000
_cell.angle_alpha   90.00
_cell.angle_beta   90.00
_cell.angle_gamma   90.00
#
_symmetry.space_group_name_H-M   'P 1'
#
loop_
_entity.id
_entity.type
_entity.pdbx_description
1 polymer ?
#
loop_
_entity_poly.entity_id
_entity_poly.type
_entity_poly.pdbx_seq_one_letter_code
_entity_poly.pdbx_strand_id
1 'polypeptide(L)'
;MKKKVLAVFLFISLFVSNYAIPDSMLETARDAVILIATEGPSGSGFGSGFLVSEDGYLVTNYHIVHRQTGIKIWFYDEKNPKVYTAEIIGVDGVADVALLKMNLKPDMLPLTYLEIESENINIGDRVFVIGHLLGLDWTVTSGIISHSNRVSQSSSLVRLIQIDAAINRGNSGGPIINEDGKVVGIITTTRFDEKGRTVGIGNGVRGDRLSKIVLDLMDDGSISRPAMQAKFRHLTPWTIVEIREKNPGVVIPDVFGLISIEIKEDSYPYEQGLRNLDILISVNGSVTTNIYELGDILNNSNIGDILDLTLIREGVTMNLPYVLKNLEFDYLEYFDERRKRLKEPEEEEEQSK
;
A
#
# COMPACT_ATOMS: atom_id res chain seq x y z
N MET A 1 -34.72 -37.87 31.79
CA MET A 1 -33.45 -37.10 31.78
C MET A 1 -32.55 -37.36 30.56
N LYS A 2 -32.40 -38.59 30.05
CA LYS A 2 -31.49 -38.92 28.93
C LYS A 2 -31.86 -38.26 27.58
N LYS A 3 -33.15 -37.99 27.28
CA LYS A 3 -33.59 -37.36 26.02
C LYS A 3 -33.30 -35.83 25.93
N LYS A 4 -33.21 -35.12 27.08
CA LYS A 4 -32.90 -33.68 27.10
C LYS A 4 -31.42 -33.39 26.93
N VAL A 5 -30.56 -34.32 27.38
CA VAL A 5 -29.10 -34.21 27.22
C VAL A 5 -28.70 -34.37 25.74
N LEU A 6 -29.37 -35.31 25.02
CA LEU A 6 -29.12 -35.53 23.60
C LEU A 6 -29.49 -34.27 22.71
N ALA A 7 -30.58 -33.59 23.07
CA ALA A 7 -30.99 -32.38 22.36
C ALA A 7 -30.01 -31.19 22.54
N VAL A 8 -29.39 -31.06 23.73
CA VAL A 8 -28.38 -30.04 24.00
C VAL A 8 -27.08 -30.31 23.22
N PHE A 9 -26.65 -31.56 23.12
CA PHE A 9 -25.49 -31.92 22.30
C PHE A 9 -25.72 -31.74 20.81
N LEU A 10 -26.92 -31.99 20.29
CA LEU A 10 -27.26 -31.73 18.89
C LEU A 10 -27.31 -30.23 18.57
N PHE A 11 -27.74 -29.40 19.53
CA PHE A 11 -27.78 -27.94 19.35
C PHE A 11 -26.38 -27.31 19.41
N ILE A 12 -25.48 -27.87 20.21
CA ILE A 12 -24.07 -27.39 20.25
C ILE A 12 -23.30 -27.77 18.97
N SER A 13 -23.59 -28.92 18.36
CA SER A 13 -22.96 -29.33 17.12
C SER A 13 -23.39 -28.49 15.88
N LEU A 14 -24.55 -27.81 15.95
CA LEU A 14 -25.03 -26.91 14.90
C LEU A 14 -24.40 -25.49 14.95
N PHE A 15 -23.72 -25.13 16.07
CA PHE A 15 -23.07 -23.84 16.25
C PHE A 15 -21.53 -23.92 16.17
N VAL A 16 -20.96 -25.06 15.84
CA VAL A 16 -19.56 -25.11 15.42
C VAL A 16 -19.51 -24.58 13.97
N SER A 17 -19.50 -23.27 13.84
CA SER A 17 -19.13 -22.64 12.57
C SER A 17 -17.82 -23.26 12.12
N ASN A 18 -17.82 -23.83 10.93
CA ASN A 18 -16.60 -24.36 10.32
C ASN A 18 -15.63 -23.18 10.14
N TYR A 19 -14.67 -23.01 11.05
CA TYR A 19 -13.60 -22.03 10.95
C TYR A 19 -12.55 -22.41 9.88
N ALA A 20 -12.79 -23.52 9.17
CA ALA A 20 -11.94 -23.96 8.08
C ALA A 20 -12.15 -23.05 6.86
N ILE A 21 -11.06 -22.68 6.21
CA ILE A 21 -11.09 -22.03 4.89
C ILE A 21 -11.77 -22.99 3.92
N PRO A 22 -12.73 -22.56 3.08
CA PRO A 22 -13.32 -23.43 2.08
C PRO A 22 -12.25 -23.97 1.12
N ASP A 23 -12.23 -25.29 0.89
CA ASP A 23 -11.25 -25.94 0.01
C ASP A 23 -11.27 -25.32 -1.40
N SER A 24 -12.47 -25.00 -1.92
CA SER A 24 -12.63 -24.34 -3.24
C SER A 24 -11.94 -22.97 -3.32
N MET A 25 -11.97 -22.19 -2.23
CA MET A 25 -11.26 -20.92 -2.16
C MET A 25 -9.74 -21.12 -2.20
N LEU A 26 -9.24 -22.10 -1.47
CA LEU A 26 -7.81 -22.43 -1.47
C LEU A 26 -7.35 -22.98 -2.84
N GLU A 27 -8.18 -23.77 -3.52
CA GLU A 27 -7.89 -24.26 -4.86
C GLU A 27 -7.81 -23.10 -5.86
N THR A 28 -8.81 -22.21 -5.90
CA THR A 28 -8.79 -21.02 -6.76
C THR A 28 -7.58 -20.15 -6.49
N ALA A 29 -7.29 -19.88 -5.21
CA ALA A 29 -6.15 -19.06 -4.83
C ALA A 29 -4.81 -19.73 -5.19
N ARG A 30 -4.71 -21.05 -5.04
CA ARG A 30 -3.52 -21.83 -5.41
C ARG A 30 -3.21 -21.70 -6.90
N ASP A 31 -4.23 -21.77 -7.74
CA ASP A 31 -4.07 -21.73 -9.19
C ASP A 31 -3.81 -20.30 -9.71
N ALA A 32 -4.18 -19.27 -8.95
CA ALA A 32 -4.03 -17.86 -9.31
C ALA A 32 -2.84 -17.15 -8.66
N VAL A 33 -2.32 -17.66 -7.52
CA VAL A 33 -1.15 -17.06 -6.83
C VAL A 33 0.13 -17.69 -7.34
N ILE A 34 1.09 -16.84 -7.68
CA ILE A 34 2.33 -17.22 -8.37
C ILE A 34 3.57 -16.77 -7.58
N LEU A 35 4.65 -17.52 -7.76
CA LEU A 35 6.00 -17.11 -7.36
C LEU A 35 6.61 -16.27 -8.47
N ILE A 36 7.22 -15.16 -8.12
CA ILE A 36 8.00 -14.31 -9.03
C ILE A 36 9.46 -14.31 -8.56
N ALA A 37 10.37 -14.66 -9.46
CA ALA A 37 11.79 -14.42 -9.27
C ALA A 37 12.31 -13.50 -10.37
N THR A 38 13.19 -12.60 -9.99
CA THR A 38 13.74 -11.59 -10.87
C THR A 38 15.26 -11.57 -10.83
N GLU A 39 15.87 -11.23 -11.97
CA GLU A 39 17.31 -11.08 -12.13
C GLU A 39 17.60 -9.77 -12.85
N GLY A 40 18.61 -9.03 -12.39
CA GLY A 40 19.00 -7.77 -13.01
C GLY A 40 20.21 -7.10 -12.35
N PRO A 41 20.57 -5.90 -12.79
CA PRO A 41 21.72 -5.16 -12.26
C PRO A 41 21.66 -4.90 -10.74
N SER A 42 20.45 -4.91 -10.16
CA SER A 42 20.23 -4.73 -8.71
C SER A 42 20.38 -6.04 -7.92
N GLY A 43 20.74 -7.15 -8.59
CA GLY A 43 20.79 -8.50 -8.00
C GLY A 43 19.52 -9.30 -8.28
N SER A 44 19.38 -10.45 -7.62
CA SER A 44 18.20 -11.30 -7.71
C SER A 44 17.18 -10.91 -6.65
N GLY A 45 15.89 -10.90 -7.03
CA GLY A 45 14.76 -10.69 -6.14
C GLY A 45 13.76 -11.83 -6.23
N PHE A 46 12.91 -11.96 -5.23
CA PHE A 46 11.77 -12.87 -5.28
C PHE A 46 10.61 -12.30 -4.46
N GLY A 47 9.42 -12.73 -4.81
CA GLY A 47 8.18 -12.37 -4.14
C GLY A 47 7.00 -13.15 -4.71
N SER A 48 5.82 -12.72 -4.36
CA SER A 48 4.57 -13.27 -4.83
C SER A 48 3.89 -12.32 -5.82
N GLY A 49 2.94 -12.86 -6.56
CA GLY A 49 1.99 -12.14 -7.37
C GLY A 49 0.72 -12.94 -7.50
N PHE A 50 -0.27 -12.38 -8.15
CA PHE A 50 -1.51 -13.09 -8.45
C PHE A 50 -2.13 -12.62 -9.75
N LEU A 51 -2.81 -13.52 -10.43
CA LEU A 51 -3.54 -13.25 -11.65
C LEU A 51 -4.80 -12.45 -11.36
N VAL A 52 -5.07 -11.43 -12.19
CA VAL A 52 -6.24 -10.55 -12.11
C VAL A 52 -7.13 -10.63 -13.35
N SER A 53 -6.74 -11.45 -14.34
CA SER A 53 -7.53 -11.72 -15.54
C SER A 53 -7.25 -13.10 -16.12
N GLU A 54 -8.23 -13.63 -16.85
CA GLU A 54 -8.15 -14.95 -17.51
C GLU A 54 -7.12 -15.01 -18.65
N ASP A 55 -6.71 -13.88 -19.19
CA ASP A 55 -5.74 -13.77 -20.29
C ASP A 55 -4.31 -13.51 -19.81
N GLY A 56 -4.06 -13.54 -18.48
CA GLY A 56 -2.73 -13.57 -17.89
C GLY A 56 -2.15 -12.21 -17.48
N TYR A 57 -3.01 -11.21 -17.22
CA TYR A 57 -2.55 -10.06 -16.42
C TYR A 57 -2.37 -10.47 -14.97
N LEU A 58 -1.28 -10.02 -14.37
CA LEU A 58 -0.95 -10.31 -12.98
C LEU A 58 -0.41 -9.08 -12.27
N VAL A 59 -0.62 -9.02 -10.96
CA VAL A 59 -0.18 -7.94 -10.10
C VAL A 59 0.88 -8.44 -9.13
N THR A 60 1.88 -7.60 -8.89
CA THR A 60 2.93 -7.78 -7.87
C THR A 60 3.38 -6.42 -7.32
N ASN A 61 4.38 -6.40 -6.44
CA ASN A 61 4.97 -5.14 -6.02
C ASN A 61 5.99 -4.60 -7.03
N TYR A 62 6.04 -3.27 -7.14
CA TYR A 62 7.02 -2.60 -7.99
C TYR A 62 8.46 -2.87 -7.54
N HIS A 63 8.74 -2.87 -6.22
CA HIS A 63 10.09 -3.12 -5.71
C HIS A 63 10.65 -4.50 -6.08
N ILE A 64 9.80 -5.49 -6.43
CA ILE A 64 10.22 -6.82 -6.89
C ILE A 64 10.74 -6.77 -8.32
N VAL A 65 10.12 -5.97 -9.18
CA VAL A 65 10.44 -5.89 -10.62
C VAL A 65 11.28 -4.68 -10.99
N HIS A 66 11.50 -3.76 -10.06
CA HIS A 66 12.25 -2.53 -10.32
C HIS A 66 13.70 -2.81 -10.71
N ARG A 67 14.14 -2.24 -11.86
CA ARG A 67 15.48 -2.45 -12.44
C ARG A 67 15.84 -3.91 -12.72
N GLN A 68 14.84 -4.76 -12.89
CA GLN A 68 15.06 -6.15 -13.25
C GLN A 68 14.93 -6.29 -14.78
N THR A 69 15.76 -7.16 -15.35
CA THR A 69 15.80 -7.44 -16.81
C THR A 69 15.19 -8.79 -17.16
N GLY A 70 15.04 -9.67 -16.18
CA GLY A 70 14.43 -10.98 -16.33
C GLY A 70 13.37 -11.22 -15.25
N ILE A 71 12.15 -11.55 -15.66
CA ILE A 71 11.04 -11.90 -14.78
C ILE A 71 10.63 -13.32 -15.09
N LYS A 72 10.78 -14.20 -14.11
CA LYS A 72 10.40 -15.61 -14.17
C LYS A 72 9.23 -15.86 -13.23
N ILE A 73 8.29 -16.66 -13.65
CA ILE A 73 7.02 -16.94 -12.96
C ILE A 73 6.83 -18.44 -12.85
N TRP A 74 6.40 -18.90 -11.68
CA TRP A 74 6.00 -20.27 -11.43
C TRP A 74 4.60 -20.31 -10.81
N PHE A 75 3.77 -21.18 -11.35
CA PHE A 75 2.55 -21.62 -10.68
C PHE A 75 2.87 -22.68 -9.64
N TYR A 76 1.96 -22.84 -8.69
CA TYR A 76 2.03 -23.96 -7.75
C TYR A 76 1.81 -25.28 -8.52
N ASP A 77 2.85 -26.06 -8.68
CA ASP A 77 2.80 -27.42 -9.24
C ASP A 77 3.90 -28.26 -8.59
N GLU A 78 3.47 -29.13 -7.67
CA GLU A 78 4.40 -30.03 -6.93
C GLU A 78 5.13 -31.04 -7.83
N LYS A 79 4.54 -31.36 -8.99
CA LYS A 79 5.02 -32.48 -9.83
C LYS A 79 5.85 -32.06 -11.02
N ASN A 80 5.62 -30.86 -11.56
CA ASN A 80 6.25 -30.43 -12.80
C ASN A 80 6.30 -28.90 -12.92
N PRO A 81 7.14 -28.21 -12.12
CA PRO A 81 7.21 -26.75 -12.13
C PRO A 81 7.63 -26.24 -13.51
N LYS A 82 6.73 -25.53 -14.18
CA LYS A 82 7.01 -24.84 -15.45
C LYS A 82 7.38 -23.41 -15.17
N VAL A 83 8.36 -22.90 -15.90
CA VAL A 83 8.81 -21.51 -15.84
C VAL A 83 8.18 -20.74 -16.98
N TYR A 84 7.55 -19.61 -16.64
CA TYR A 84 7.02 -18.65 -17.59
C TYR A 84 7.76 -17.32 -17.46
N THR A 85 7.57 -16.44 -18.41
CA THR A 85 8.08 -15.06 -18.38
C THR A 85 6.93 -14.07 -18.47
N ALA A 86 7.17 -12.84 -18.04
CA ALA A 86 6.21 -11.75 -18.20
C ALA A 86 6.93 -10.46 -18.57
N GLU A 87 6.16 -9.54 -19.12
CA GLU A 87 6.56 -8.18 -19.43
C GLU A 87 5.86 -7.20 -18.50
N ILE A 88 6.52 -6.10 -18.14
CA ILE A 88 5.93 -5.02 -17.36
C ILE A 88 5.04 -4.21 -18.27
N ILE A 89 3.74 -4.13 -17.97
CA ILE A 89 2.79 -3.29 -18.67
C ILE A 89 2.85 -1.87 -18.12
N GLY A 90 2.91 -1.73 -16.82
CA GLY A 90 3.05 -0.45 -16.17
C GLY A 90 3.27 -0.58 -14.66
N VAL A 91 3.60 0.53 -14.02
CA VAL A 91 3.94 0.54 -12.59
C VAL A 91 3.38 1.77 -11.89
N ASP A 92 3.03 1.59 -10.62
CA ASP A 92 2.78 2.65 -9.66
C ASP A 92 3.85 2.61 -8.58
N GLY A 93 4.89 3.42 -8.72
CA GLY A 93 5.98 3.47 -7.74
C GLY A 93 5.55 4.00 -6.39
N VAL A 94 4.52 4.86 -6.34
CA VAL A 94 4.00 5.44 -5.09
C VAL A 94 3.23 4.42 -4.26
N ALA A 95 2.41 3.60 -4.92
CA ALA A 95 1.66 2.53 -4.29
C ALA A 95 2.45 1.23 -4.19
N ASP A 96 3.64 1.15 -4.77
CA ASP A 96 4.44 -0.07 -4.85
C ASP A 96 3.71 -1.22 -5.54
N VAL A 97 3.06 -0.94 -6.67
CA VAL A 97 2.30 -1.89 -7.49
C VAL A 97 2.88 -1.96 -8.89
N ALA A 98 2.98 -3.15 -9.46
CA ALA A 98 3.32 -3.39 -10.85
C ALA A 98 2.28 -4.32 -11.50
N LEU A 99 1.86 -3.97 -12.70
CA LEU A 99 1.04 -4.80 -13.57
C LEU A 99 1.94 -5.46 -14.62
N LEU A 100 1.86 -6.76 -14.72
CA LEU A 100 2.62 -7.54 -15.68
C LEU A 100 1.67 -8.30 -16.60
N LYS A 101 2.17 -8.68 -17.78
CA LYS A 101 1.49 -9.58 -18.72
C LYS A 101 2.35 -10.82 -18.95
N MET A 102 1.79 -11.99 -18.71
CA MET A 102 2.47 -13.26 -18.97
C MET A 102 2.61 -13.55 -20.45
N ASN A 103 3.75 -14.08 -20.84
CA ASN A 103 4.00 -14.60 -22.18
C ASN A 103 3.47 -16.06 -22.27
N LEU A 104 2.21 -16.21 -22.68
CA LEU A 104 1.50 -17.48 -22.72
C LEU A 104 1.22 -17.95 -24.14
N LYS A 105 1.11 -19.27 -24.29
CA LYS A 105 0.56 -19.86 -25.51
C LYS A 105 -0.96 -19.86 -25.46
N PRO A 106 -1.68 -19.72 -26.60
CA PRO A 106 -3.13 -19.68 -26.63
C PRO A 106 -3.83 -20.93 -26.03
N ASP A 107 -3.18 -22.08 -26.07
CA ASP A 107 -3.70 -23.34 -25.52
C ASP A 107 -3.67 -23.41 -23.97
N MET A 108 -3.08 -22.42 -23.34
CA MET A 108 -3.04 -22.30 -21.88
C MET A 108 -4.18 -21.46 -21.30
N LEU A 109 -4.97 -20.80 -22.14
CA LEU A 109 -6.07 -19.93 -21.74
C LEU A 109 -7.41 -20.67 -21.75
N PRO A 110 -8.39 -20.27 -20.90
CA PRO A 110 -8.32 -19.23 -19.89
C PRO A 110 -7.58 -19.67 -18.62
N LEU A 111 -6.98 -18.72 -17.91
CA LEU A 111 -6.38 -18.93 -16.59
C LEU A 111 -7.37 -18.65 -15.45
N THR A 112 -7.17 -19.33 -14.32
CA THR A 112 -7.81 -18.96 -13.07
C THR A 112 -7.24 -17.63 -12.55
N TYR A 113 -8.09 -16.71 -12.10
CA TYR A 113 -7.69 -15.41 -11.57
C TYR A 113 -8.49 -15.05 -10.31
N LEU A 114 -8.04 -14.04 -9.57
CA LEU A 114 -8.72 -13.53 -8.38
C LEU A 114 -9.40 -12.20 -8.68
N GLU A 115 -10.66 -12.09 -8.27
CA GLU A 115 -11.41 -10.83 -8.31
C GLU A 115 -10.95 -9.89 -7.21
N ILE A 116 -10.82 -8.59 -7.51
CA ILE A 116 -10.49 -7.57 -6.53
C ILE A 116 -11.78 -7.00 -5.95
N GLU A 117 -11.91 -7.06 -4.61
CA GLU A 117 -13.00 -6.42 -3.86
C GLU A 117 -12.69 -4.94 -3.65
N SER A 118 -13.57 -4.06 -4.10
CA SER A 118 -13.43 -2.61 -3.97
C SER A 118 -14.25 -2.01 -2.84
N GLU A 119 -15.20 -2.77 -2.30
CA GLU A 119 -16.13 -2.33 -1.26
C GLU A 119 -16.01 -3.26 -0.03
N ASN A 120 -16.79 -3.01 1.01
CA ASN A 120 -16.96 -3.91 2.16
C ASN A 120 -15.66 -4.39 2.83
N ILE A 121 -14.68 -3.48 3.00
CA ILE A 121 -13.40 -3.75 3.66
C ILE A 121 -13.45 -3.13 5.06
N ASN A 122 -13.78 -3.94 6.09
CA ASN A 122 -14.04 -3.45 7.43
C ASN A 122 -13.02 -3.95 8.44
N ILE A 123 -12.85 -3.20 9.53
CA ILE A 123 -12.04 -3.63 10.68
C ILE A 123 -12.70 -4.84 11.34
N GLY A 124 -11.92 -5.87 11.60
CA GLY A 124 -12.38 -7.13 12.18
C GLY A 124 -12.70 -8.22 11.15
N ASP A 125 -12.82 -7.88 9.86
CA ASP A 125 -13.02 -8.88 8.81
C ASP A 125 -11.83 -9.84 8.77
N ARG A 126 -12.13 -11.14 8.66
CA ARG A 126 -11.12 -12.18 8.56
C ARG A 126 -10.47 -12.16 7.18
N VAL A 127 -9.15 -12.31 7.18
CA VAL A 127 -8.37 -12.30 5.94
C VAL A 127 -7.33 -13.41 5.95
N PHE A 128 -6.94 -13.80 4.73
CA PHE A 128 -5.88 -14.78 4.46
C PHE A 128 -4.85 -14.13 3.53
N VAL A 129 -3.59 -14.38 3.79
CA VAL A 129 -2.49 -13.97 2.94
C VAL A 129 -1.87 -15.23 2.35
N ILE A 130 -1.72 -15.25 1.04
CA ILE A 130 -1.17 -16.38 0.32
C ILE A 130 0.08 -15.90 -0.43
N GLY A 131 1.17 -16.65 -0.29
CA GLY A 131 2.43 -16.30 -0.93
C GLY A 131 3.53 -17.32 -0.71
N HIS A 132 4.73 -17.01 -1.21
CA HIS A 132 5.91 -17.86 -1.15
C HIS A 132 6.84 -17.41 -0.04
N LEU A 133 6.65 -17.94 1.16
CA LEU A 133 7.29 -17.49 2.39
C LEU A 133 8.66 -18.12 2.57
N LEU A 134 9.75 -17.34 2.63
CA LEU A 134 11.11 -17.81 2.98
C LEU A 134 11.57 -19.07 2.22
N GLY A 135 11.11 -19.25 0.97
CA GLY A 135 11.42 -20.46 0.19
C GLY A 135 10.52 -21.67 0.53
N LEU A 136 9.50 -21.47 1.36
CA LEU A 136 8.40 -22.40 1.52
C LEU A 136 7.35 -22.08 0.45
N ASP A 137 7.18 -23.02 -0.45
CA ASP A 137 6.23 -22.85 -1.54
C ASP A 137 4.80 -22.78 -1.01
N TRP A 138 4.09 -21.74 -1.46
CA TRP A 138 2.66 -21.56 -1.29
C TRP A 138 2.15 -21.69 0.16
N THR A 139 2.49 -20.70 0.97
CA THR A 139 2.09 -20.62 2.39
C THR A 139 0.85 -19.75 2.57
N VAL A 140 -0.12 -20.24 3.35
CA VAL A 140 -1.30 -19.47 3.79
C VAL A 140 -1.11 -19.04 5.23
N THR A 141 -1.29 -17.73 5.48
CA THR A 141 -1.42 -17.19 6.84
C THR A 141 -2.77 -16.51 7.01
N SER A 142 -3.29 -16.44 8.23
CA SER A 142 -4.59 -15.82 8.52
C SER A 142 -4.52 -14.82 9.64
N GLY A 143 -5.40 -13.83 9.59
CA GLY A 143 -5.57 -12.78 10.59
C GLY A 143 -6.85 -12.00 10.34
N ILE A 144 -6.90 -10.77 10.82
CA ILE A 144 -8.01 -9.84 10.61
C ILE A 144 -7.50 -8.51 10.04
N ILE A 145 -8.40 -7.73 9.48
CA ILE A 145 -8.16 -6.33 9.18
C ILE A 145 -8.12 -5.55 10.49
N SER A 146 -6.93 -5.12 10.91
CA SER A 146 -6.71 -4.34 12.13
C SER A 146 -7.01 -2.86 11.94
N HIS A 147 -6.91 -2.36 10.69
CA HIS A 147 -7.29 -1.00 10.29
C HIS A 147 -7.56 -0.95 8.79
N SER A 148 -8.71 -0.36 8.40
CA SER A 148 -9.18 -0.40 7.02
C SER A 148 -8.74 0.80 6.16
N ASN A 149 -8.11 1.83 6.74
CA ASN A 149 -7.78 3.06 6.01
C ASN A 149 -6.55 3.79 6.61
N ARG A 150 -5.38 3.14 6.59
CA ARG A 150 -4.11 3.78 6.93
C ARG A 150 -3.60 4.61 5.74
N VAL A 151 -2.87 5.69 6.03
CA VAL A 151 -2.09 6.40 5.02
C VAL A 151 -0.70 5.81 4.95
N SER A 152 -0.19 5.63 3.75
CA SER A 152 1.20 5.23 3.54
C SER A 152 2.16 6.28 4.11
N GLN A 153 3.29 5.83 4.62
CA GLN A 153 4.36 6.75 5.07
C GLN A 153 5.06 7.43 3.88
N SER A 154 5.00 6.82 2.69
CA SER A 154 5.60 7.35 1.47
C SER A 154 4.73 8.39 0.77
N SER A 155 3.39 8.31 0.93
CA SER A 155 2.47 9.26 0.28
C SER A 155 1.10 9.25 0.97
N SER A 156 0.54 10.44 1.17
CA SER A 156 -0.84 10.61 1.64
C SER A 156 -1.89 10.13 0.63
N LEU A 157 -1.50 9.92 -0.60
CA LEU A 157 -2.38 9.49 -1.70
C LEU A 157 -2.63 7.97 -1.70
N VAL A 158 -1.83 7.18 -0.97
CA VAL A 158 -1.97 5.73 -0.92
C VAL A 158 -2.70 5.29 0.35
N ARG A 159 -3.83 4.64 0.16
CA ARG A 159 -4.61 4.04 1.23
C ARG A 159 -4.20 2.58 1.44
N LEU A 160 -3.91 2.24 2.68
CA LEU A 160 -3.47 0.91 3.09
C LEU A 160 -4.49 0.29 4.05
N ILE A 161 -4.64 -1.01 3.97
CA ILE A 161 -5.19 -1.83 5.05
C ILE A 161 -4.03 -2.34 5.92
N GLN A 162 -4.28 -2.41 7.22
CA GLN A 162 -3.38 -3.05 8.18
C GLN A 162 -3.98 -4.37 8.62
N ILE A 163 -3.17 -5.41 8.67
CA ILE A 163 -3.56 -6.76 9.10
C ILE A 163 -2.59 -7.29 10.17
N ASP A 164 -3.03 -8.27 10.94
CA ASP A 164 -2.22 -8.99 11.95
C ASP A 164 -1.83 -10.41 11.52
N ALA A 165 -2.16 -10.81 10.28
CA ALA A 165 -1.66 -12.05 9.71
C ALA A 165 -0.12 -12.05 9.68
N ALA A 166 0.48 -13.23 9.83
CA ALA A 166 1.94 -13.37 9.80
C ALA A 166 2.51 -13.01 8.41
N ILE A 167 3.25 -11.91 8.34
CA ILE A 167 3.89 -11.43 7.12
C ILE A 167 5.40 -11.54 7.26
N ASN A 168 6.04 -12.13 6.26
CA ASN A 168 7.49 -12.28 6.16
C ASN A 168 7.97 -12.04 4.72
N ARG A 169 9.28 -12.10 4.51
CA ARG A 169 9.88 -12.00 3.17
C ARG A 169 9.33 -13.09 2.26
N GLY A 170 8.88 -12.71 1.06
CA GLY A 170 8.25 -13.57 0.07
C GLY A 170 6.74 -13.37 -0.05
N ASN A 171 6.04 -12.87 0.98
CA ASN A 171 4.62 -12.51 0.88
C ASN A 171 4.39 -11.21 0.10
N SER A 172 5.42 -10.35 -0.06
CA SER A 172 5.32 -9.11 -0.84
C SER A 172 4.79 -9.39 -2.24
N GLY A 173 3.78 -8.64 -2.67
CA GLY A 173 3.07 -8.83 -3.93
C GLY A 173 1.97 -9.91 -3.89
N GLY A 174 1.86 -10.66 -2.82
CA GLY A 174 0.78 -11.63 -2.63
C GLY A 174 -0.54 -10.98 -2.25
N PRO A 175 -1.68 -11.65 -2.55
CA PRO A 175 -3.01 -11.15 -2.23
C PRO A 175 -3.32 -11.25 -0.74
N ILE A 176 -4.12 -10.29 -0.25
CA ILE A 176 -4.90 -10.38 0.97
C ILE A 176 -6.32 -10.72 0.54
N ILE A 177 -6.83 -11.88 0.93
CA ILE A 177 -8.10 -12.44 0.47
C ILE A 177 -9.10 -12.48 1.63
N ASN A 178 -10.36 -12.13 1.40
CA ASN A 178 -11.45 -12.29 2.36
C ASN A 178 -12.02 -13.72 2.37
N GLU A 179 -13.03 -13.98 3.19
CA GLU A 179 -13.69 -15.28 3.29
C GLU A 179 -14.47 -15.69 2.02
N ASP A 180 -14.79 -14.74 1.14
CA ASP A 180 -15.44 -14.97 -0.16
C ASP A 180 -14.42 -15.27 -1.28
N GLY A 181 -13.12 -15.31 -0.99
CA GLY A 181 -12.05 -15.55 -1.95
C GLY A 181 -11.68 -14.34 -2.80
N LYS A 182 -12.16 -13.14 -2.46
CA LYS A 182 -11.88 -11.90 -3.18
C LYS A 182 -10.69 -11.17 -2.57
N VAL A 183 -9.89 -10.53 -3.41
CA VAL A 183 -8.72 -9.75 -2.99
C VAL A 183 -9.16 -8.42 -2.40
N VAL A 184 -8.94 -8.22 -1.11
CA VAL A 184 -9.16 -6.95 -0.39
C VAL A 184 -7.92 -6.07 -0.32
N GLY A 185 -6.77 -6.56 -0.81
CA GLY A 185 -5.53 -5.80 -0.92
C GLY A 185 -4.36 -6.63 -1.40
N ILE A 186 -3.23 -5.95 -1.65
CA ILE A 186 -1.94 -6.56 -1.99
C ILE A 186 -0.91 -6.22 -0.91
N ILE A 187 -0.20 -7.23 -0.40
CA ILE A 187 0.86 -7.03 0.60
C ILE A 187 2.00 -6.20 -0.01
N THR A 188 2.38 -5.12 0.69
CA THR A 188 3.52 -4.27 0.28
C THR A 188 4.62 -4.23 1.33
N THR A 189 4.25 -4.03 2.61
CA THR A 189 5.24 -3.81 3.67
C THR A 189 4.84 -4.49 4.97
N THR A 190 5.83 -4.80 5.78
CA THR A 190 5.66 -5.17 7.18
C THR A 190 6.53 -4.28 8.06
N ARG A 191 6.20 -4.17 9.33
CA ARG A 191 7.04 -3.47 10.29
C ARG A 191 8.02 -4.44 10.95
N PHE A 192 9.23 -3.92 11.18
CA PHE A 192 10.29 -4.62 11.89
C PHE A 192 10.62 -3.87 13.19
N ASP A 193 11.03 -4.61 14.22
CA ASP A 193 11.64 -4.03 15.42
C ASP A 193 13.11 -3.63 15.14
N GLU A 194 13.77 -3.04 16.13
CA GLU A 194 15.18 -2.63 16.06
C GLU A 194 16.14 -3.79 15.77
N LYS A 195 15.72 -5.03 16.02
CA LYS A 195 16.48 -6.26 15.74
C LYS A 195 16.14 -6.90 14.40
N GLY A 196 15.35 -6.22 13.56
CA GLY A 196 14.94 -6.72 12.25
C GLY A 196 13.89 -7.84 12.28
N ARG A 197 13.18 -8.04 13.40
CA ARG A 197 12.11 -9.06 13.53
C ARG A 197 10.76 -8.42 13.21
N THR A 198 9.88 -9.16 12.55
CA THR A 198 8.51 -8.69 12.27
C THR A 198 7.73 -8.51 13.57
N VAL A 199 6.97 -7.43 13.69
CA VAL A 199 6.18 -7.10 14.90
C VAL A 199 4.68 -7.44 14.75
N GLY A 200 4.33 -8.33 13.80
CA GLY A 200 2.93 -8.73 13.60
C GLY A 200 2.04 -7.65 12.99
N ILE A 201 2.63 -6.70 12.26
CA ILE A 201 1.91 -5.64 11.54
C ILE A 201 2.25 -5.77 10.07
N GLY A 202 1.29 -6.24 9.27
CA GLY A 202 1.32 -6.21 7.81
C GLY A 202 0.53 -5.03 7.26
N ASN A 203 0.99 -4.44 6.16
CA ASN A 203 0.24 -3.44 5.43
C ASN A 203 0.14 -3.85 3.96
N GLY A 204 -1.02 -3.57 3.36
CA GLY A 204 -1.26 -3.77 1.95
C GLY A 204 -1.99 -2.60 1.33
N VAL A 205 -1.80 -2.37 0.03
CA VAL A 205 -2.63 -1.43 -0.73
C VAL A 205 -4.06 -1.95 -0.73
N ARG A 206 -4.98 -1.10 -0.34
CA ARG A 206 -6.40 -1.43 -0.21
C ARG A 206 -7.03 -1.77 -1.55
N GLY A 207 -7.97 -2.72 -1.57
CA GLY A 207 -8.56 -3.29 -2.79
C GLY A 207 -9.21 -2.29 -3.74
N ASP A 208 -9.92 -1.27 -3.24
CA ASP A 208 -10.49 -0.19 -4.06
C ASP A 208 -9.41 0.61 -4.82
N ARG A 209 -8.29 0.87 -4.16
CA ARG A 209 -7.14 1.53 -4.79
C ARG A 209 -6.40 0.63 -5.75
N LEU A 210 -6.22 -0.63 -5.37
CA LEU A 210 -5.61 -1.64 -6.23
C LEU A 210 -6.40 -1.84 -7.52
N SER A 211 -7.73 -1.95 -7.43
CA SER A 211 -8.61 -2.08 -8.59
C SER A 211 -8.45 -0.89 -9.55
N LYS A 212 -8.47 0.35 -9.02
CA LYS A 212 -8.25 1.55 -9.85
C LYS A 212 -6.86 1.55 -10.50
N ILE A 213 -5.80 1.24 -9.74
CA ILE A 213 -4.44 1.16 -10.28
C ILE A 213 -4.36 0.14 -11.42
N VAL A 214 -4.93 -1.05 -11.24
CA VAL A 214 -4.92 -2.10 -12.26
C VAL A 214 -5.63 -1.63 -13.53
N LEU A 215 -6.80 -1.01 -13.40
CA LEU A 215 -7.55 -0.49 -14.54
C LEU A 215 -6.79 0.62 -15.29
N ASP A 216 -6.23 1.59 -14.57
CA ASP A 216 -5.44 2.68 -15.16
C ASP A 216 -4.21 2.12 -15.91
N LEU A 217 -3.49 1.13 -15.30
CA LEU A 217 -2.34 0.50 -15.93
C LEU A 217 -2.70 -0.39 -17.12
N MET A 218 -3.89 -0.99 -17.14
CA MET A 218 -4.38 -1.75 -18.29
C MET A 218 -4.73 -0.83 -19.47
N ASP A 219 -5.18 0.40 -19.21
CA ASP A 219 -5.63 1.35 -20.24
C ASP A 219 -4.44 1.94 -21.00
N ASP A 220 -3.51 2.59 -20.33
CA ASP A 220 -2.40 3.30 -20.99
C ASP A 220 -1.00 2.99 -20.41
N GLY A 221 -0.92 2.09 -19.44
CA GLY A 221 0.34 1.68 -18.79
C GLY A 221 0.91 2.71 -17.82
N SER A 222 0.16 3.78 -17.51
CA SER A 222 0.64 4.88 -16.67
C SER A 222 -0.33 5.23 -15.54
N ILE A 223 0.20 5.85 -14.48
CA ILE A 223 -0.61 6.37 -13.37
C ILE A 223 -0.43 7.88 -13.30
N SER A 224 -1.55 8.58 -13.42
CA SER A 224 -1.63 10.01 -13.16
C SER A 224 -2.11 10.28 -11.74
N ARG A 225 -1.30 11.03 -10.96
CA ARG A 225 -1.64 11.41 -9.59
C ARG A 225 -1.59 12.91 -9.42
N PRO A 226 -2.75 13.58 -9.32
CA PRO A 226 -2.78 15.01 -9.01
C PRO A 226 -2.19 15.23 -7.60
N ALA A 227 -1.25 16.14 -7.50
CA ALA A 227 -0.53 16.42 -6.27
C ALA A 227 -0.17 17.90 -6.12
N MET A 228 -0.03 18.32 -4.88
CA MET A 228 0.50 19.65 -4.54
C MET A 228 2.03 19.71 -4.57
N GLN A 229 2.72 18.58 -4.68
CA GLN A 229 4.19 18.47 -4.57
C GLN A 229 4.75 19.12 -3.30
N ALA A 230 3.95 19.25 -2.26
CA ALA A 230 4.27 19.88 -0.98
C ALA A 230 4.13 18.90 0.17
N LYS A 231 5.00 19.01 1.16
CA LYS A 231 4.93 18.21 2.37
C LYS A 231 4.11 18.92 3.44
N PHE A 232 3.21 18.17 4.05
CA PHE A 232 2.37 18.65 5.15
C PHE A 232 2.49 17.72 6.37
N ARG A 233 2.37 18.31 7.54
CA ARG A 233 2.26 17.59 8.82
C ARG A 233 1.01 18.01 9.56
N HIS A 234 0.42 17.08 10.31
CA HIS A 234 -0.67 17.43 11.23
C HIS A 234 -0.21 18.46 12.27
N LEU A 235 -1.00 19.48 12.50
CA LEU A 235 -0.78 20.46 13.53
C LEU A 235 -1.27 19.91 14.88
N THR A 236 -0.43 19.07 15.50
CA THR A 236 -0.67 18.51 16.84
C THR A 236 0.03 19.34 17.92
N PRO A 237 -0.35 19.23 19.21
CA PRO A 237 0.39 19.89 20.28
C PRO A 237 1.90 19.59 20.25
N TRP A 238 2.28 18.35 19.93
CA TRP A 238 3.68 17.94 19.80
C TRP A 238 4.37 18.62 18.61
N THR A 239 3.72 18.64 17.44
CA THR A 239 4.24 19.31 16.24
C THR A 239 4.43 20.81 16.50
N ILE A 240 3.51 21.45 17.23
CA ILE A 240 3.61 22.86 17.59
C ILE A 240 4.84 23.12 18.47
N VAL A 241 5.09 22.27 19.47
CA VAL A 241 6.28 22.39 20.35
C VAL A 241 7.55 22.28 19.52
N GLU A 242 7.68 21.24 18.71
CA GLU A 242 8.84 21.01 17.85
C GLU A 242 9.11 22.19 16.89
N ILE A 243 8.05 22.74 16.28
CA ILE A 243 8.21 23.86 15.35
C ILE A 243 8.64 25.12 16.08
N ARG A 244 8.08 25.42 17.27
CA ARG A 244 8.48 26.58 18.07
C ARG A 244 9.92 26.49 18.56
N GLU A 245 10.41 25.31 18.90
CA GLU A 245 11.82 25.09 19.26
C GLU A 245 12.76 25.39 18.08
N LYS A 246 12.39 24.96 16.87
CA LYS A 246 13.18 25.19 15.64
C LYS A 246 13.03 26.60 15.06
N ASN A 247 11.92 27.28 15.35
CA ASN A 247 11.57 28.59 14.79
C ASN A 247 11.14 29.57 15.94
N PRO A 248 12.07 30.08 16.72
CA PRO A 248 11.76 30.99 17.81
C PRO A 248 10.99 32.23 17.32
N GLY A 249 9.83 32.50 17.94
CA GLY A 249 8.98 33.66 17.58
C GLY A 249 7.89 33.34 16.55
N VAL A 250 7.80 32.13 16.02
CA VAL A 250 6.70 31.75 15.11
C VAL A 250 5.35 31.79 15.84
N VAL A 251 4.37 32.45 15.24
CA VAL A 251 3.00 32.52 15.75
C VAL A 251 2.19 31.38 15.14
N ILE A 252 1.84 30.39 15.95
CA ILE A 252 0.94 29.29 15.55
C ILE A 252 -0.36 29.49 16.36
N PRO A 253 -1.48 29.80 15.68
CA PRO A 253 -2.77 29.96 16.34
C PRO A 253 -3.30 28.60 16.86
N ASP A 254 -4.28 28.67 17.75
CA ASP A 254 -4.97 27.47 18.27
C ASP A 254 -6.03 27.01 17.27
N VAL A 255 -5.58 26.30 16.24
CA VAL A 255 -6.42 25.78 15.15
C VAL A 255 -6.03 24.35 14.82
N PHE A 256 -6.97 23.61 14.26
CA PHE A 256 -6.68 22.34 13.59
C PHE A 256 -6.32 22.61 12.13
N GLY A 257 -5.34 21.88 11.61
CA GLY A 257 -4.91 22.04 10.22
C GLY A 257 -3.67 21.24 9.89
N LEU A 258 -3.18 21.49 8.69
CA LEU A 258 -1.95 20.89 8.16
C LEU A 258 -0.91 21.99 7.98
N ILE A 259 0.26 21.83 8.59
CA ILE A 259 1.35 22.78 8.43
C ILE A 259 2.29 22.33 7.31
N SER A 260 2.60 23.23 6.37
CA SER A 260 3.55 23.00 5.30
C SER A 260 4.98 23.02 5.80
N ILE A 261 5.79 22.10 5.31
CA ILE A 261 7.20 21.96 5.69
C ILE A 261 8.06 21.72 4.44
N GLU A 262 9.35 22.07 4.54
CA GLU A 262 10.35 21.80 3.49
C GLU A 262 10.01 22.43 2.12
N ILE A 263 9.32 23.57 2.09
CA ILE A 263 9.06 24.31 0.86
C ILE A 263 10.34 25.06 0.46
N LYS A 264 10.99 24.64 -0.63
CA LYS A 264 12.20 25.24 -1.17
C LYS A 264 11.83 26.40 -2.12
N GLU A 265 12.66 27.46 -2.17
CA GLU A 265 12.42 28.65 -3.01
C GLU A 265 12.39 28.38 -4.52
N ASP A 266 13.03 27.31 -4.98
CA ASP A 266 13.07 26.85 -6.36
C ASP A 266 12.06 25.74 -6.68
N SER A 267 11.12 25.49 -5.76
CA SER A 267 10.14 24.41 -5.90
C SER A 267 8.79 24.90 -6.45
N TYR A 268 8.08 23.99 -7.13
CA TYR A 268 6.75 24.27 -7.64
C TYR A 268 5.77 24.81 -6.57
N PRO A 269 5.69 24.26 -5.35
CA PRO A 269 4.84 24.82 -4.29
C PRO A 269 5.16 26.30 -3.97
N TYR A 270 6.45 26.65 -3.98
CA TYR A 270 6.88 28.04 -3.74
C TYR A 270 6.46 28.98 -4.87
N GLU A 271 6.61 28.55 -6.14
CA GLU A 271 6.13 29.29 -7.31
C GLU A 271 4.62 29.53 -7.26
N GLN A 272 3.85 28.56 -6.77
CA GLN A 272 2.41 28.67 -6.56
C GLN A 272 2.03 29.55 -5.35
N GLY A 273 2.99 30.04 -4.62
CA GLY A 273 2.77 30.96 -3.51
C GLY A 273 2.74 30.31 -2.13
N LEU A 274 2.89 28.99 -2.02
CA LEU A 274 2.99 28.31 -0.71
C LEU A 274 4.34 28.62 -0.05
N ARG A 275 4.36 28.71 1.26
CA ARG A 275 5.57 29.01 2.06
C ARG A 275 5.70 28.01 3.20
N ASN A 276 6.91 27.87 3.73
CA ASN A 276 7.11 27.10 4.96
C ASN A 276 6.28 27.69 6.10
N LEU A 277 5.70 26.82 6.91
CA LEU A 277 4.88 27.12 8.06
C LEU A 277 3.50 27.73 7.73
N ASP A 278 3.07 27.70 6.47
CA ASP A 278 1.66 27.96 6.15
C ASP A 278 0.78 26.87 6.78
N ILE A 279 -0.31 27.27 7.41
CA ILE A 279 -1.26 26.34 8.01
C ILE A 279 -2.49 26.25 7.11
N LEU A 280 -2.64 25.13 6.42
CA LEU A 280 -3.80 24.81 5.59
C LEU A 280 -4.96 24.42 6.50
N ILE A 281 -6.08 25.14 6.42
CA ILE A 281 -7.28 24.92 7.24
C ILE A 281 -8.49 24.52 6.43
N SER A 282 -8.54 24.84 5.14
CA SER A 282 -9.58 24.35 4.23
C SER A 282 -9.09 24.27 2.78
N VAL A 283 -9.73 23.42 1.99
CA VAL A 283 -9.54 23.28 0.54
C VAL A 283 -10.92 23.30 -0.13
N ASN A 284 -11.11 24.19 -1.11
CA ASN A 284 -12.39 24.39 -1.81
C ASN A 284 -13.56 24.62 -0.84
N GLY A 285 -13.32 25.34 0.27
CA GLY A 285 -14.29 25.61 1.31
C GLY A 285 -14.57 24.44 2.27
N SER A 286 -14.02 23.25 2.02
CA SER A 286 -14.10 22.09 2.92
C SER A 286 -13.01 22.15 3.98
N VAL A 287 -13.37 22.10 5.26
CA VAL A 287 -12.41 22.08 6.37
C VAL A 287 -11.47 20.89 6.20
N THR A 288 -10.17 21.16 6.29
CA THR A 288 -9.09 20.17 6.08
C THR A 288 -8.16 20.18 7.28
N THR A 289 -8.41 19.26 8.21
CA THR A 289 -7.70 19.22 9.51
C THR A 289 -6.60 18.17 9.54
N ASN A 290 -6.62 17.24 8.60
CA ASN A 290 -5.70 16.11 8.58
C ASN A 290 -5.34 15.68 7.14
N ILE A 291 -4.24 14.93 7.05
CA ILE A 291 -3.69 14.49 5.77
C ILE A 291 -4.62 13.52 5.01
N TYR A 292 -5.53 12.85 5.71
CA TYR A 292 -6.49 11.94 5.08
C TYR A 292 -7.51 12.72 4.25
N GLU A 293 -8.06 13.81 4.82
CA GLU A 293 -9.00 14.71 4.13
C GLU A 293 -8.34 15.35 2.90
N LEU A 294 -7.11 15.85 3.03
CA LEU A 294 -6.35 16.38 1.90
C LEU A 294 -6.14 15.29 0.83
N GLY A 295 -5.73 14.09 1.24
CA GLY A 295 -5.53 12.95 0.33
C GLY A 295 -6.81 12.57 -0.41
N ASP A 296 -7.98 12.62 0.23
CA ASP A 296 -9.26 12.34 -0.42
C ASP A 296 -9.64 13.42 -1.45
N ILE A 297 -9.38 14.69 -1.14
CA ILE A 297 -9.58 15.77 -2.11
C ILE A 297 -8.69 15.56 -3.33
N LEU A 298 -7.39 15.31 -3.13
CA LEU A 298 -6.44 15.10 -4.22
C LEU A 298 -6.79 13.86 -5.06
N ASN A 299 -7.20 12.77 -4.43
CA ASN A 299 -7.61 11.54 -5.13
C ASN A 299 -8.90 11.70 -5.98
N ASN A 300 -9.70 12.72 -5.70
CA ASN A 300 -10.91 13.06 -6.46
C ASN A 300 -10.72 14.27 -7.40
N SER A 301 -9.51 14.78 -7.54
CA SER A 301 -9.14 15.87 -8.44
C SER A 301 -8.43 15.34 -9.68
N ASN A 302 -8.23 16.22 -10.67
CA ASN A 302 -7.46 15.95 -11.87
C ASN A 302 -6.19 16.82 -11.92
N ILE A 303 -5.22 16.40 -12.72
CA ILE A 303 -4.05 17.25 -13.04
C ILE A 303 -4.53 18.51 -13.76
N GLY A 304 -4.06 19.67 -13.31
CA GLY A 304 -4.46 20.97 -13.81
C GLY A 304 -5.66 21.60 -13.08
N ASP A 305 -6.35 20.86 -12.20
CA ASP A 305 -7.40 21.45 -11.36
C ASP A 305 -6.80 22.54 -10.46
N ILE A 306 -7.60 23.57 -10.20
CA ILE A 306 -7.23 24.67 -9.31
C ILE A 306 -7.95 24.46 -7.99
N LEU A 307 -7.19 24.25 -6.91
CA LEU A 307 -7.71 24.19 -5.56
C LEU A 307 -7.68 25.60 -4.93
N ASP A 308 -8.76 26.00 -4.26
CA ASP A 308 -8.80 27.21 -3.43
C ASP A 308 -8.39 26.84 -2.00
N LEU A 309 -7.14 27.18 -1.65
CA LEU A 309 -6.57 26.90 -0.32
C LEU A 309 -6.85 28.05 0.61
N THR A 310 -7.47 27.80 1.78
CA THR A 310 -7.48 28.77 2.87
C THR A 310 -6.32 28.45 3.81
N LEU A 311 -5.41 29.40 3.93
CA LEU A 311 -4.17 29.28 4.71
C LEU A 311 -4.13 30.32 5.85
N ILE A 312 -3.40 30.00 6.92
CA ILE A 312 -2.95 30.98 7.89
C ILE A 312 -1.44 31.10 7.77
N ARG A 313 -0.97 32.31 7.46
CA ARG A 313 0.45 32.68 7.38
C ARG A 313 0.71 33.82 8.36
N GLU A 314 1.65 33.63 9.30
CA GLU A 314 2.01 34.61 10.33
C GLU A 314 0.79 35.17 11.10
N GLY A 315 -0.22 34.31 11.36
CA GLY A 315 -1.45 34.68 12.05
C GLY A 315 -2.52 35.32 11.15
N VAL A 316 -2.26 35.57 9.86
CA VAL A 316 -3.22 36.15 8.92
C VAL A 316 -3.83 35.09 8.03
N THR A 317 -5.16 35.06 7.95
CA THR A 317 -5.89 34.18 7.04
C THR A 317 -5.85 34.74 5.62
N MET A 318 -5.56 33.87 4.65
CA MET A 318 -5.51 34.21 3.23
C MET A 318 -6.01 33.07 2.36
N ASN A 319 -6.45 33.40 1.15
CA ASN A 319 -6.78 32.42 0.12
C ASN A 319 -5.66 32.35 -0.92
N LEU A 320 -5.35 31.13 -1.35
CA LEU A 320 -4.31 30.86 -2.33
C LEU A 320 -4.85 29.89 -3.39
N PRO A 321 -5.05 30.31 -4.64
CA PRO A 321 -5.34 29.39 -5.73
C PRO A 321 -4.09 28.55 -6.02
N TYR A 322 -4.27 27.23 -6.12
CA TYR A 322 -3.17 26.29 -6.28
C TYR A 322 -3.46 25.30 -7.39
N VAL A 323 -2.63 25.25 -8.42
CA VAL A 323 -2.79 24.33 -9.56
C VAL A 323 -2.17 22.97 -9.20
N LEU A 324 -2.90 21.89 -9.44
CA LEU A 324 -2.37 20.53 -9.25
C LEU A 324 -1.51 20.11 -10.45
N LYS A 325 -0.36 19.51 -10.14
CA LYS A 325 0.48 18.83 -11.12
C LYS A 325 0.50 17.34 -10.91
N ASN A 326 1.03 16.60 -11.88
CA ASN A 326 1.32 15.19 -11.67
C ASN A 326 2.35 15.02 -10.54
N LEU A 327 2.15 14.02 -9.69
CA LEU A 327 3.11 13.70 -8.64
C LEU A 327 4.41 13.24 -9.28
N GLU A 328 5.48 13.99 -9.07
CA GLU A 328 6.83 13.55 -9.33
C GLU A 328 7.31 12.74 -8.13
N PHE A 329 7.51 11.45 -8.32
CA PHE A 329 7.97 10.55 -7.28
C PHE A 329 9.28 9.89 -7.72
N ASP A 330 10.38 10.28 -7.07
CA ASP A 330 11.65 9.60 -7.25
C ASP A 330 11.69 8.36 -6.34
N TYR A 331 11.33 7.23 -6.96
CA TYR A 331 11.34 5.93 -6.30
C TYR A 331 12.73 5.53 -5.79
N LEU A 332 13.79 5.96 -6.49
CA LEU A 332 15.17 5.63 -6.14
C LEU A 332 15.61 6.35 -4.87
N GLU A 333 15.36 7.65 -4.79
CA GLU A 333 15.67 8.45 -3.62
C GLU A 333 14.93 7.90 -2.39
N TYR A 334 13.63 7.56 -2.53
CA TYR A 334 12.84 6.99 -1.44
C TYR A 334 13.40 5.67 -0.89
N PHE A 335 13.78 4.73 -1.76
CA PHE A 335 14.32 3.45 -1.31
C PHE A 335 15.75 3.54 -0.81
N ASP A 336 16.57 4.42 -1.36
CA ASP A 336 17.93 4.67 -0.90
C ASP A 336 17.93 5.35 0.48
N GLU A 337 17.06 6.32 0.72
CA GLU A 337 16.85 6.92 2.04
C GLU A 337 16.35 5.89 3.06
N ARG A 338 15.40 5.03 2.67
CA ARG A 338 14.89 3.96 3.54
C ARG A 338 15.97 2.94 3.88
N ARG A 339 16.83 2.57 2.93
CA ARG A 339 17.98 1.69 3.18
C ARG A 339 19.01 2.33 4.11
N LYS A 340 19.25 3.63 4.00
CA LYS A 340 20.14 4.37 4.90
C LYS A 340 19.59 4.34 6.33
N ARG A 341 18.33 4.70 6.54
CA ARG A 341 17.68 4.67 7.87
C ARG A 341 17.67 3.28 8.54
N LEU A 342 17.69 2.21 7.75
CA LEU A 342 17.75 0.83 8.28
C LEU A 342 19.19 0.39 8.61
N LYS A 343 20.21 1.12 8.15
CA LYS A 343 21.64 0.82 8.38
C LYS A 343 22.28 1.68 9.47
N GLU A 344 21.70 2.82 9.82
CA GLU A 344 22.24 3.78 10.81
C GLU A 344 22.30 3.32 12.29
N PRO A 345 21.70 2.22 12.77
CA PRO A 345 21.85 1.81 14.16
C PRO A 345 23.21 1.19 14.53
N GLU A 346 24.09 0.87 13.57
CA GLU A 346 25.34 0.12 13.90
C GLU A 346 26.59 1.00 14.07
N GLU A 347 26.59 2.25 13.63
CA GLU A 347 27.82 3.08 13.69
C GLU A 347 27.97 3.96 14.93
N GLU A 348 26.89 4.26 15.66
CA GLU A 348 26.99 5.08 16.88
C GLU A 348 27.39 4.29 18.14
N GLU A 349 27.20 2.98 18.20
CA GLU A 349 27.63 2.16 19.34
C GLU A 349 29.12 1.77 19.33
N GLU A 350 29.80 1.80 18.18
CA GLU A 350 31.23 1.50 18.12
C GLU A 350 32.15 2.69 18.50
N GLN A 351 31.62 3.92 18.47
CA GLN A 351 32.40 5.11 18.86
C GLN A 351 32.26 5.51 20.33
N SER A 352 31.42 4.81 21.11
CA SER A 352 31.24 5.08 22.55
C SER A 352 31.79 3.99 23.47
N LYS A 353 32.59 3.08 22.94
CA LYS A 353 33.39 2.10 23.69
C LYS A 353 34.88 2.36 23.44
#